data_3ea0ddd81766c1fbd67c6a6d03136789
#
_entry.id   3ea0ddd81766c1fbd67c6a6d03136789
#
_cell.length_a   1.000
_cell.length_b   1.000
_cell.length_c   1.000
_cell.angle_alpha   90.00
_cell.angle_beta   90.00
_cell.angle_gamma   90.00
#
_symmetry.space_group_name_H-M   'P 1'
#
loop_
_entity.id
_entity.type
_entity.pdbx_description
1 polymer ?
#
loop_
_entity_poly.entity_id
_entity_poly.type
_entity_poly.pdbx_seq_one_letter_code
_entity_poly.pdbx_strand_id
1 'polypeptide(L)'
;MTLKLILAFVIAFAVSAVVGFFLVPYLKRIKAGQSIKENGPTWHMSKQGTPTMGGLMFIAAIAVVCLSVGFDCMAEGEYGHLFCLAFALVFGAIGFMDDYEKLKKKQNLGLTAGKKILLQLAAAVAFIFLMRRFGYVALDSLYIPFWNETVPISEPLYVIFAAFVIVGTVNSVNLTDGVDGLAASTTMPVCIFFAVLSILWGERFLSLGVFASGIAGGLLGFLIYNFNPAKVFMGDTGSLFLGGAVAALAFAYDMPLILVTVGIMYIVEALSDIIQVGYFKLTHGKRVFKMSPFHHHLEMGGWTGHKWKEKQIVALFAGVTVLFAVLSFIGVFHRFGA
;
A
#
# COMPACT_ATOMS: atom_id res chain seq x y z
N MET A 1 -5.85 -2.55 25.26
CA MET A 1 -5.73 -2.75 23.82
C MET A 1 -6.12 -1.50 23.02
N THR A 2 -7.36 -1.04 22.99
CA THR A 2 -7.82 0.13 22.21
C THR A 2 -6.97 1.39 22.42
N LEU A 3 -6.60 1.71 23.68
CA LEU A 3 -5.75 2.86 23.97
C LEU A 3 -4.38 2.77 23.31
N LYS A 4 -3.75 1.58 23.27
CA LYS A 4 -2.45 1.38 22.58
C LYS A 4 -2.56 1.66 21.08
N LEU A 5 -3.66 1.25 20.42
CA LEU A 5 -3.89 1.52 19.00
C LEU A 5 -4.13 3.01 18.73
N ILE A 6 -4.88 3.69 19.58
CA ILE A 6 -5.07 5.15 19.50
C ILE A 6 -3.73 5.87 19.67
N LEU A 7 -2.91 5.46 20.66
CA LEU A 7 -1.58 6.03 20.87
C LEU A 7 -0.67 5.78 19.64
N ALA A 8 -0.68 4.58 19.08
CA ALA A 8 0.06 4.26 17.87
C ALA A 8 -0.32 5.17 16.71
N PHE A 9 -1.63 5.37 16.50
CA PHE A 9 -2.15 6.28 15.48
C PHE A 9 -1.71 7.74 15.72
N VAL A 10 -1.91 8.26 16.92
CA VAL A 10 -1.61 9.66 17.25
C VAL A 10 -0.11 9.95 17.19
N ILE A 11 0.72 9.03 17.70
CA ILE A 11 2.18 9.17 17.66
C ILE A 11 2.66 9.13 16.20
N ALA A 12 2.17 8.16 15.40
CA ALA A 12 2.55 8.09 14.00
C ALA A 12 2.12 9.34 13.21
N PHE A 13 0.91 9.85 13.46
CA PHE A 13 0.45 11.11 12.87
C PHE A 13 1.38 12.26 13.20
N ALA A 14 1.68 12.45 14.50
CA ALA A 14 2.53 13.55 14.96
C ALA A 14 3.96 13.44 14.39
N VAL A 15 4.56 12.25 14.44
CA VAL A 15 5.92 12.03 13.94
C VAL A 15 5.96 12.25 12.42
N SER A 16 5.00 11.71 11.65
CA SER A 16 4.95 11.92 10.20
C SER A 16 4.79 13.38 9.82
N ALA A 17 3.92 14.13 10.53
CA ALA A 17 3.73 15.55 10.32
C ALA A 17 5.00 16.37 10.64
N VAL A 18 5.67 16.06 11.75
CA VAL A 18 6.92 16.74 12.17
C VAL A 18 8.06 16.40 11.21
N VAL A 19 8.24 15.13 10.85
CA VAL A 19 9.26 14.74 9.85
C VAL A 19 9.01 15.45 8.52
N GLY A 20 7.74 15.58 8.10
CA GLY A 20 7.37 16.31 6.89
C GLY A 20 7.76 17.78 6.90
N PHE A 21 7.62 18.44 8.06
CA PHE A 21 8.02 19.84 8.22
C PHE A 21 9.52 20.07 7.90
N PHE A 22 10.38 19.13 8.25
CA PHE A 22 11.83 19.22 7.93
C PHE A 22 12.18 18.59 6.58
N LEU A 23 11.59 17.45 6.25
CA LEU A 23 11.95 16.67 5.05
C LEU A 23 11.51 17.38 3.76
N VAL A 24 10.32 17.98 3.70
CA VAL A 24 9.82 18.61 2.46
C VAL A 24 10.69 19.76 2.00
N PRO A 25 11.12 20.73 2.86
CA PRO A 25 12.08 21.76 2.47
C PRO A 25 13.44 21.20 2.07
N TYR A 26 13.92 20.15 2.77
CA TYR A 26 15.18 19.49 2.44
C TYR A 26 15.15 18.87 1.04
N LEU A 27 14.11 18.10 0.72
CA LEU A 27 13.94 17.48 -0.60
C LEU A 27 13.84 18.51 -1.72
N LYS A 28 13.17 19.65 -1.47
CA LYS A 28 13.16 20.80 -2.41
C LYS A 28 14.55 21.36 -2.64
N ARG A 29 15.33 21.53 -1.58
CA ARG A 29 16.69 22.09 -1.64
C ARG A 29 17.65 21.23 -2.47
N ILE A 30 17.58 19.90 -2.32
CA ILE A 30 18.40 18.96 -3.11
C ILE A 30 17.84 18.70 -4.52
N LYS A 31 16.77 19.42 -4.91
CA LYS A 31 16.09 19.28 -6.20
C LYS A 31 15.68 17.84 -6.51
N ALA A 32 15.19 17.14 -5.48
CA ALA A 32 14.65 15.78 -5.61
C ALA A 32 13.28 15.77 -6.33
N GLY A 33 13.09 16.66 -7.29
CA GLY A 33 11.87 16.79 -8.06
C GLY A 33 11.73 15.72 -9.13
N GLN A 34 10.55 15.17 -9.26
CA GLN A 34 10.22 14.21 -10.31
C GLN A 34 10.09 14.96 -11.66
N SER A 35 10.75 14.44 -12.69
CA SER A 35 10.47 14.86 -14.06
C SER A 35 9.20 14.14 -14.54
N ILE A 36 8.24 14.90 -15.11
CA ILE A 36 7.02 14.30 -15.66
C ILE A 36 7.36 13.66 -17.01
N LYS A 37 6.85 12.44 -17.24
CA LYS A 37 7.05 11.76 -18.52
C LYS A 37 6.42 12.58 -19.65
N GLU A 38 7.13 12.79 -20.74
CA GLU A 38 6.62 13.51 -21.93
C GLU A 38 5.33 12.88 -22.49
N ASN A 39 5.18 11.56 -22.34
CA ASN A 39 3.98 10.81 -22.72
C ASN A 39 2.90 10.75 -21.62
N GLY A 40 3.11 11.44 -20.49
CA GLY A 40 2.15 11.52 -19.38
C GLY A 40 1.04 12.53 -19.64
N PRO A 41 0.05 12.64 -18.72
CA PRO A 41 -1.03 13.61 -18.82
C PRO A 41 -0.48 15.04 -18.84
N THR A 42 -0.77 15.79 -19.91
CA THR A 42 -0.25 17.16 -20.09
C THR A 42 -0.69 18.12 -18.98
N TRP A 43 -1.85 17.87 -18.34
CA TRP A 43 -2.34 18.67 -17.22
C TRP A 43 -1.57 18.47 -15.91
N HIS A 44 -0.74 17.41 -15.81
CA HIS A 44 0.16 17.22 -14.67
C HIS A 44 1.47 18.02 -14.81
N MET A 45 1.71 18.72 -15.92
CA MET A 45 2.93 19.54 -16.10
C MET A 45 3.11 20.61 -15.02
N SER A 46 2.02 21.10 -14.42
CA SER A 46 2.05 22.04 -13.29
C SER A 46 2.67 21.46 -12.01
N LYS A 47 2.77 20.12 -11.92
CA LYS A 47 3.36 19.37 -10.80
C LYS A 47 4.86 19.12 -10.97
N GLN A 48 5.45 19.55 -12.10
CA GLN A 48 6.87 19.39 -12.37
C GLN A 48 7.72 20.07 -11.28
N GLY A 49 8.69 19.34 -10.74
CA GLY A 49 9.56 19.86 -9.67
C GLY A 49 9.01 19.59 -8.26
N THR A 50 7.80 19.03 -8.09
CA THR A 50 7.36 18.55 -6.79
C THR A 50 8.31 17.43 -6.32
N PRO A 51 8.88 17.53 -5.10
CA PRO A 51 9.83 16.54 -4.62
C PRO A 51 9.18 15.17 -4.44
N THR A 52 9.93 14.11 -4.71
CA THR A 52 9.58 12.71 -4.45
C THR A 52 10.24 12.19 -3.17
N MET A 53 10.03 10.90 -2.83
CA MET A 53 10.55 10.23 -1.62
C MET A 53 9.92 10.73 -0.30
N GLY A 54 8.77 11.38 -0.35
CA GLY A 54 8.00 11.76 0.83
C GLY A 54 7.52 10.58 1.67
N GLY A 55 7.53 9.36 1.11
CA GLY A 55 7.24 8.11 1.83
C GLY A 55 8.10 7.91 3.08
N LEU A 56 9.31 8.46 3.11
CA LEU A 56 10.18 8.42 4.29
C LEU A 56 9.54 9.03 5.54
N MET A 57 8.56 9.94 5.40
CA MET A 57 7.85 10.56 6.53
C MET A 57 7.08 9.53 7.33
N PHE A 58 6.19 8.78 6.68
CA PHE A 58 5.38 7.78 7.36
C PHE A 58 6.17 6.51 7.66
N ILE A 59 7.18 6.15 6.87
CA ILE A 59 8.09 5.03 7.18
C ILE A 59 8.78 5.27 8.52
N ALA A 60 9.36 6.45 8.72
CA ALA A 60 9.98 6.83 9.99
C ALA A 60 8.97 6.82 11.16
N ALA A 61 7.77 7.35 10.92
CA ALA A 61 6.72 7.38 11.93
C ALA A 61 6.28 5.97 12.37
N ILE A 62 6.09 5.06 11.40
CA ILE A 62 5.73 3.66 11.67
C ILE A 62 6.84 2.95 12.43
N ALA A 63 8.11 3.16 12.06
CA ALA A 63 9.25 2.60 12.77
C ALA A 63 9.30 3.07 14.24
N VAL A 64 9.08 4.37 14.50
CA VAL A 64 8.99 4.91 15.86
C VAL A 64 7.87 4.25 16.65
N VAL A 65 6.67 4.09 16.07
CA VAL A 65 5.54 3.43 16.74
C VAL A 65 5.84 1.98 17.04
N CYS A 66 6.39 1.22 16.10
CA CYS A 66 6.75 -0.18 16.32
C CYS A 66 7.78 -0.34 17.46
N LEU A 67 8.74 0.58 17.57
CA LEU A 67 9.79 0.51 18.59
C LEU A 67 9.38 1.12 19.94
N SER A 68 8.33 1.96 19.99
CA SER A 68 7.84 2.58 21.23
C SER A 68 6.57 1.91 21.75
N VAL A 69 5.43 2.10 21.07
CA VAL A 69 4.15 1.51 21.48
C VAL A 69 4.16 -0.02 21.35
N GLY A 70 4.87 -0.55 20.35
CA GLY A 70 5.06 -1.99 20.16
C GLY A 70 6.03 -2.65 21.14
N PHE A 71 6.74 -1.85 21.98
CA PHE A 71 7.73 -2.39 22.92
C PHE A 71 7.14 -3.39 23.91
N ASP A 72 5.94 -3.10 24.42
CA ASP A 72 5.26 -4.01 25.35
C ASP A 72 4.92 -5.35 24.68
N CYS A 73 4.54 -5.33 23.39
CA CYS A 73 4.29 -6.57 22.64
C CYS A 73 5.58 -7.43 22.54
N MET A 74 6.74 -6.78 22.32
CA MET A 74 8.03 -7.47 22.29
C MET A 74 8.37 -8.10 23.65
N ALA A 75 8.07 -7.41 24.75
CA ALA A 75 8.27 -7.92 26.10
C ALA A 75 7.40 -9.17 26.39
N GLU A 76 6.25 -9.27 25.74
CA GLU A 76 5.33 -10.43 25.79
C GLU A 76 5.70 -11.52 24.78
N GLY A 77 6.77 -11.35 23.98
CA GLY A 77 7.21 -12.31 22.95
C GLY A 77 6.50 -12.18 21.60
N GLU A 78 5.67 -11.14 21.42
CA GLU A 78 4.91 -10.89 20.20
C GLU A 78 5.63 -9.92 19.26
N TYR A 79 6.15 -10.40 18.15
CA TYR A 79 6.98 -9.65 17.21
C TYR A 79 6.29 -9.36 15.85
N GLY A 80 4.98 -9.61 15.72
CA GLY A 80 4.25 -9.48 14.43
C GLY A 80 4.41 -8.10 13.78
N HIS A 81 4.36 -7.02 14.56
CA HIS A 81 4.55 -5.65 14.07
C HIS A 81 5.95 -5.41 13.49
N LEU A 82 7.01 -5.94 14.11
CA LEU A 82 8.39 -5.83 13.61
C LEU A 82 8.57 -6.65 12.35
N PHE A 83 7.94 -7.82 12.31
CA PHE A 83 8.00 -8.70 11.15
C PHE A 83 7.36 -8.05 9.92
N CYS A 84 6.16 -7.47 10.09
CA CYS A 84 5.49 -6.72 9.04
C CYS A 84 6.27 -5.45 8.63
N LEU A 85 6.84 -4.73 9.60
CA LEU A 85 7.69 -3.57 9.34
C LEU A 85 8.92 -3.95 8.52
N ALA A 86 9.65 -5.00 8.94
CA ALA A 86 10.84 -5.46 8.23
C ALA A 86 10.53 -5.84 6.78
N PHE A 87 9.43 -6.56 6.56
CA PHE A 87 8.99 -6.90 5.21
C PHE A 87 8.64 -5.67 4.38
N ALA A 88 7.84 -4.74 4.92
CA ALA A 88 7.50 -3.50 4.24
C ALA A 88 8.75 -2.66 3.91
N LEU A 89 9.75 -2.63 4.81
CA LEU A 89 11.02 -1.96 4.59
C LEU A 89 11.82 -2.56 3.43
N VAL A 90 11.77 -3.88 3.22
CA VAL A 90 12.43 -4.51 2.05
C VAL A 90 11.84 -3.97 0.76
N PHE A 91 10.49 -3.88 0.66
CA PHE A 91 9.84 -3.27 -0.51
C PHE A 91 10.10 -1.77 -0.61
N GLY A 92 10.09 -1.06 0.51
CA GLY A 92 10.48 0.34 0.59
C GLY A 92 11.92 0.58 0.10
N ALA A 93 12.85 -0.32 0.43
CA ALA A 93 14.24 -0.26 -0.04
C ALA A 93 14.34 -0.48 -1.56
N ILE A 94 13.56 -1.41 -2.13
CA ILE A 94 13.47 -1.59 -3.59
C ILE A 94 12.96 -0.30 -4.24
N GLY A 95 11.93 0.33 -3.67
CA GLY A 95 11.41 1.61 -4.14
C GLY A 95 12.41 2.75 -3.99
N PHE A 96 13.14 2.79 -2.87
CA PHE A 96 14.20 3.77 -2.64
C PHE A 96 15.32 3.66 -3.69
N MET A 97 15.75 2.45 -4.02
CA MET A 97 16.74 2.22 -5.08
C MET A 97 16.23 2.74 -6.43
N ASP A 98 14.96 2.52 -6.75
CA ASP A 98 14.34 3.01 -7.98
C ASP A 98 14.30 4.56 -8.01
N ASP A 99 13.80 5.19 -6.95
CA ASP A 99 13.74 6.65 -6.83
C ASP A 99 15.15 7.28 -6.85
N TYR A 100 16.12 6.67 -6.15
CA TYR A 100 17.50 7.16 -6.11
C TYR A 100 18.16 7.10 -7.48
N GLU A 101 17.96 6.01 -8.25
CA GLU A 101 18.45 5.92 -9.62
C GLU A 101 17.87 7.01 -10.53
N LYS A 102 16.55 7.27 -10.44
CA LYS A 102 15.87 8.35 -11.17
C LYS A 102 16.50 9.70 -10.88
N LEU A 103 16.72 10.00 -9.58
CA LEU A 103 17.33 11.26 -9.15
C LEU A 103 18.78 11.40 -9.61
N LYS A 104 19.60 10.36 -9.43
CA LYS A 104 21.02 10.36 -9.80
C LYS A 104 21.20 10.54 -11.30
N LYS A 105 20.40 9.88 -12.12
CA LYS A 105 20.49 9.94 -13.57
C LYS A 105 19.70 11.11 -14.18
N LYS A 106 18.94 11.87 -13.37
CA LYS A 106 18.05 12.96 -13.80
C LYS A 106 17.11 12.54 -14.93
N GLN A 107 16.54 11.34 -14.82
CA GLN A 107 15.65 10.74 -15.83
C GLN A 107 14.47 10.05 -15.16
N ASN A 108 13.44 9.71 -15.94
CA ASN A 108 12.26 9.00 -15.45
C ASN A 108 12.43 7.47 -15.33
N LEU A 109 13.54 6.93 -15.82
CA LEU A 109 13.84 5.50 -15.78
C LEU A 109 14.73 5.20 -14.57
N GLY A 110 14.17 4.49 -13.58
CA GLY A 110 14.89 3.93 -12.45
C GLY A 110 15.41 2.52 -12.74
N LEU A 111 15.09 1.57 -11.88
CA LEU A 111 15.36 0.15 -12.10
C LEU A 111 14.60 -0.35 -13.33
N THR A 112 15.19 -1.27 -14.08
CA THR A 112 14.45 -1.94 -15.16
C THR A 112 13.29 -2.75 -14.56
N ALA A 113 12.15 -2.83 -15.26
CA ALA A 113 10.96 -3.55 -14.79
C ALA A 113 11.29 -5.01 -14.39
N GLY A 114 12.13 -5.70 -15.18
CA GLY A 114 12.55 -7.07 -14.87
C GLY A 114 13.34 -7.17 -13.55
N LYS A 115 14.28 -6.26 -13.29
CA LYS A 115 15.04 -6.22 -12.02
C LYS A 115 14.12 -5.93 -10.84
N LYS A 116 13.19 -4.97 -10.99
CA LYS A 116 12.22 -4.61 -9.95
C LYS A 116 11.33 -5.80 -9.58
N ILE A 117 10.77 -6.49 -10.58
CA ILE A 117 9.93 -7.69 -10.36
C ILE A 117 10.74 -8.84 -9.75
N LEU A 118 11.97 -9.09 -10.21
CA LEU A 118 12.82 -10.15 -9.67
C LEU A 118 13.12 -9.93 -8.18
N LEU A 119 13.47 -8.70 -7.77
CA LEU A 119 13.71 -8.36 -6.38
C LEU A 119 12.44 -8.50 -5.53
N GLN A 120 11.28 -8.08 -6.05
CA GLN A 120 10.00 -8.23 -5.37
C GLN A 120 9.62 -9.71 -5.21
N LEU A 121 9.81 -10.55 -6.24
CA LEU A 121 9.56 -11.99 -6.16
C LEU A 121 10.48 -12.67 -5.13
N ALA A 122 11.76 -12.36 -5.15
CA ALA A 122 12.71 -12.90 -4.17
C ALA A 122 12.31 -12.51 -2.74
N ALA A 123 11.93 -11.25 -2.52
CA ALA A 123 11.45 -10.77 -1.22
C ALA A 123 10.14 -11.47 -0.80
N ALA A 124 9.19 -11.65 -1.72
CA ALA A 124 7.91 -12.31 -1.44
C ALA A 124 8.11 -13.77 -1.03
N VAL A 125 8.92 -14.52 -1.78
CA VAL A 125 9.20 -15.93 -1.48
C VAL A 125 9.94 -16.07 -0.14
N ALA A 126 10.96 -15.25 0.12
CA ALA A 126 11.67 -15.25 1.39
C ALA A 126 10.73 -14.96 2.57
N PHE A 127 9.83 -13.98 2.40
CA PHE A 127 8.85 -13.61 3.43
C PHE A 127 7.89 -14.76 3.76
N ILE A 128 7.36 -15.45 2.77
CA ILE A 128 6.43 -16.57 2.99
C ILE A 128 7.08 -17.69 3.80
N PHE A 129 8.32 -18.05 3.49
CA PHE A 129 9.04 -19.05 4.28
C PHE A 129 9.35 -18.57 5.71
N LEU A 130 9.65 -17.29 5.89
CA LEU A 130 9.80 -16.69 7.21
C LEU A 130 8.48 -16.69 7.99
N MET A 131 7.36 -16.33 7.37
CA MET A 131 6.01 -16.38 7.97
C MET A 131 5.65 -17.78 8.45
N ARG A 132 5.95 -18.82 7.63
CA ARG A 132 5.80 -20.22 8.04
C ARG A 132 6.70 -20.54 9.24
N ARG A 133 7.98 -20.14 9.20
CA ARG A 133 8.94 -20.43 10.28
C ARG A 133 8.52 -19.85 11.61
N PHE A 134 7.86 -18.70 11.61
CA PHE A 134 7.36 -18.01 12.80
C PHE A 134 5.89 -18.32 13.13
N GLY A 135 5.25 -19.25 12.40
CA GLY A 135 3.90 -19.73 12.71
C GLY A 135 2.76 -18.78 12.35
N TYR A 136 2.99 -17.79 11.48
CA TYR A 136 1.93 -16.91 10.98
C TYR A 136 1.09 -17.53 9.87
N VAL A 137 1.67 -18.43 9.08
CA VAL A 137 1.03 -19.04 7.91
C VAL A 137 1.32 -20.54 7.88
N ALA A 138 0.27 -21.35 7.67
CA ALA A 138 0.37 -22.75 7.35
C ALA A 138 0.33 -22.90 5.83
N LEU A 139 1.39 -23.34 5.15
CA LEU A 139 1.45 -23.38 3.68
C LEU A 139 0.61 -24.50 3.03
N ASP A 140 -0.24 -25.15 3.78
CA ASP A 140 -1.08 -26.30 3.39
C ASP A 140 -2.56 -26.00 3.28
N SER A 141 -2.96 -24.77 3.62
CA SER A 141 -4.35 -24.37 3.66
C SER A 141 -4.55 -22.89 3.31
N LEU A 142 -5.71 -22.56 2.74
CA LEU A 142 -6.12 -21.24 2.37
C LEU A 142 -7.50 -20.94 2.91
N TYR A 143 -7.62 -19.91 3.74
CA TYR A 143 -8.90 -19.44 4.23
C TYR A 143 -9.65 -18.62 3.17
N ILE A 144 -10.93 -18.94 2.98
CA ILE A 144 -11.83 -18.23 2.04
C ILE A 144 -12.81 -17.37 2.84
N PRO A 145 -12.62 -16.03 2.86
CA PRO A 145 -13.57 -15.11 3.48
C PRO A 145 -14.98 -15.28 2.90
N PHE A 146 -16.01 -14.89 3.64
CA PHE A 146 -17.44 -15.02 3.33
C PHE A 146 -18.00 -16.43 3.36
N TRP A 147 -17.27 -17.44 2.91
CA TRP A 147 -17.66 -18.84 3.10
C TRP A 147 -17.24 -19.42 4.43
N ASN A 148 -16.31 -18.74 5.12
CA ASN A 148 -15.74 -19.16 6.39
C ASN A 148 -15.18 -20.61 6.33
N GLU A 149 -14.58 -20.96 5.22
CA GLU A 149 -14.01 -22.27 4.97
C GLU A 149 -12.49 -22.18 4.76
N THR A 150 -11.80 -23.24 5.16
CA THR A 150 -10.38 -23.41 4.90
C THR A 150 -10.18 -24.56 3.94
N VAL A 151 -9.61 -24.30 2.77
CA VAL A 151 -9.40 -25.29 1.70
C VAL A 151 -7.96 -25.77 1.72
N PRO A 152 -7.71 -27.09 1.61
CA PRO A 152 -6.35 -27.59 1.49
C PRO A 152 -5.73 -27.16 0.17
N ILE A 153 -4.45 -26.81 0.21
CA ILE A 153 -3.65 -26.41 -0.95
C ILE A 153 -2.25 -27.02 -0.81
N SER A 154 -1.62 -27.42 -1.92
CA SER A 154 -0.24 -27.90 -1.85
C SER A 154 0.74 -26.75 -1.59
N GLU A 155 1.79 -27.00 -0.81
CA GLU A 155 2.79 -25.98 -0.47
C GLU A 155 3.37 -25.25 -1.70
N PRO A 156 3.77 -25.91 -2.81
CA PRO A 156 4.27 -25.20 -3.98
C PRO A 156 3.23 -24.26 -4.60
N LEU A 157 1.96 -24.69 -4.63
CA LEU A 157 0.87 -23.87 -5.16
C LEU A 157 0.58 -22.67 -4.25
N TYR A 158 0.64 -22.87 -2.92
CA TYR A 158 0.51 -21.76 -1.97
C TYR A 158 1.62 -20.72 -2.15
N VAL A 159 2.88 -21.14 -2.31
CA VAL A 159 4.02 -20.22 -2.51
C VAL A 159 3.86 -19.43 -3.81
N ILE A 160 3.43 -20.07 -4.90
CA ILE A 160 3.16 -19.38 -6.18
C ILE A 160 2.03 -18.38 -6.01
N PHE A 161 0.92 -18.78 -5.39
CA PHE A 161 -0.22 -17.92 -5.08
C PHE A 161 0.19 -16.72 -4.23
N ALA A 162 0.93 -16.97 -3.14
CA ALA A 162 1.37 -15.94 -2.23
C ALA A 162 2.33 -14.93 -2.90
N ALA A 163 3.29 -15.41 -3.69
CA ALA A 163 4.18 -14.56 -4.45
C ALA A 163 3.39 -13.67 -5.45
N PHE A 164 2.39 -14.25 -6.14
CA PHE A 164 1.50 -13.51 -7.03
C PHE A 164 0.71 -12.43 -6.29
N VAL A 165 0.08 -12.77 -5.16
CA VAL A 165 -0.72 -11.83 -4.36
C VAL A 165 0.17 -10.70 -3.81
N ILE A 166 1.34 -11.02 -3.26
CA ILE A 166 2.25 -10.02 -2.70
C ILE A 166 2.74 -9.06 -3.80
N VAL A 167 3.30 -9.58 -4.88
CA VAL A 167 3.84 -8.75 -5.97
C VAL A 167 2.71 -7.98 -6.65
N GLY A 168 1.56 -8.61 -6.84
CA GLY A 168 0.35 -7.96 -7.36
C GLY A 168 -0.08 -6.79 -6.49
N THR A 169 -0.22 -7.00 -5.18
CA THR A 169 -0.59 -5.93 -4.23
C THR A 169 0.40 -4.78 -4.24
N VAL A 170 1.71 -5.09 -4.17
CA VAL A 170 2.77 -4.08 -4.17
C VAL A 170 2.71 -3.19 -5.41
N ASN A 171 2.57 -3.79 -6.59
CA ASN A 171 2.52 -3.01 -7.83
C ASN A 171 1.17 -2.30 -8.01
N SER A 172 0.07 -2.87 -7.54
CA SER A 172 -1.26 -2.23 -7.59
C SER A 172 -1.32 -0.98 -6.70
N VAL A 173 -0.73 -1.03 -5.49
CA VAL A 173 -0.60 0.15 -4.64
C VAL A 173 0.30 1.21 -5.28
N ASN A 174 1.39 0.79 -5.93
CA ASN A 174 2.26 1.70 -6.68
C ASN A 174 1.53 2.36 -7.87
N LEU A 175 0.69 1.62 -8.61
CA LEU A 175 -0.16 2.18 -9.67
C LEU A 175 -1.19 3.18 -9.12
N THR A 176 -1.67 2.98 -7.89
CA THR A 176 -2.63 3.88 -7.23
C THR A 176 -2.00 5.23 -6.85
N ASP A 177 -0.67 5.35 -6.80
CA ASP A 177 0.04 6.61 -6.50
C ASP A 177 0.17 7.53 -7.75
N GLY A 178 -0.90 7.68 -8.50
CA GLY A 178 -0.92 8.51 -9.72
C GLY A 178 -1.53 9.91 -9.55
N VAL A 179 -2.25 10.16 -8.46
CA VAL A 179 -2.95 11.41 -8.16
C VAL A 179 -2.68 11.83 -6.72
N ASP A 180 -2.60 13.16 -6.47
CA ASP A 180 -2.29 13.74 -5.16
C ASP A 180 -3.21 13.20 -4.06
N GLY A 181 -2.64 12.53 -3.07
CA GLY A 181 -3.35 11.96 -1.93
C GLY A 181 -4.07 10.64 -2.19
N LEU A 182 -4.09 10.12 -3.42
CA LEU A 182 -4.89 8.95 -3.78
C LEU A 182 -4.45 7.68 -3.04
N ALA A 183 -3.18 7.28 -3.19
CA ALA A 183 -2.66 6.06 -2.56
C ALA A 183 -2.76 6.12 -1.03
N ALA A 184 -2.43 7.26 -0.41
CA ALA A 184 -2.52 7.42 1.03
C ALA A 184 -3.97 7.33 1.54
N SER A 185 -4.92 8.01 0.87
CA SER A 185 -6.34 8.01 1.26
C SER A 185 -7.03 6.66 1.01
N THR A 186 -6.57 5.89 0.02
CA THR A 186 -7.07 4.54 -0.26
C THR A 186 -6.48 3.51 0.73
N THR A 187 -5.19 3.65 1.10
CA THR A 187 -4.52 2.69 2.01
C THR A 187 -4.96 2.87 3.46
N MET A 188 -5.26 4.10 3.90
CA MET A 188 -5.63 4.37 5.28
C MET A 188 -6.86 3.55 5.75
N PRO A 189 -8.00 3.47 5.03
CA PRO A 189 -9.13 2.61 5.43
C PRO A 189 -8.78 1.13 5.49
N VAL A 190 -7.90 0.63 4.60
CA VAL A 190 -7.41 -0.76 4.64
C VAL A 190 -6.67 -1.03 5.95
N CYS A 191 -5.80 -0.11 6.37
CA CYS A 191 -5.07 -0.25 7.63
C CYS A 191 -5.99 -0.11 8.85
N ILE A 192 -6.99 0.77 8.80
CA ILE A 192 -8.00 0.88 9.86
C ILE A 192 -8.80 -0.42 9.98
N PHE A 193 -9.16 -1.09 8.87
CA PHE A 193 -9.80 -2.40 8.90
C PHE A 193 -8.96 -3.42 9.69
N PHE A 194 -7.67 -3.56 9.39
CA PHE A 194 -6.79 -4.48 10.13
C PHE A 194 -6.60 -4.08 11.59
N ALA A 195 -6.52 -2.78 11.89
CA ALA A 195 -6.45 -2.30 13.28
C ALA A 195 -7.72 -2.64 14.08
N VAL A 196 -8.90 -2.52 13.47
CA VAL A 196 -10.17 -2.89 14.12
C VAL A 196 -10.26 -4.40 14.31
N LEU A 197 -9.81 -5.21 13.36
CA LEU A 197 -9.75 -6.66 13.52
C LEU A 197 -8.93 -7.07 14.75
N SER A 198 -7.81 -6.40 15.02
CA SER A 198 -7.02 -6.71 16.22
C SER A 198 -7.80 -6.46 17.52
N ILE A 199 -8.72 -5.48 17.55
CA ILE A 199 -9.58 -5.23 18.69
C ILE A 199 -10.62 -6.36 18.85
N LEU A 200 -11.22 -6.78 17.75
CA LEU A 200 -12.27 -7.80 17.75
C LEU A 200 -11.74 -9.20 18.07
N TRP A 201 -10.52 -9.51 17.64
CA TRP A 201 -9.93 -10.86 17.77
C TRP A 201 -8.99 -11.03 18.95
N GLY A 202 -8.77 -9.97 19.73
CA GLY A 202 -8.11 -10.01 21.04
C GLY A 202 -6.60 -9.80 21.00
N GLU A 203 -5.97 -9.95 22.17
CA GLU A 203 -4.59 -9.53 22.45
C GLU A 203 -3.54 -10.20 21.56
N ARG A 204 -3.78 -11.41 21.11
CA ARG A 204 -2.93 -12.13 20.14
C ARG A 204 -2.61 -11.31 18.88
N PHE A 205 -3.53 -10.44 18.47
CA PHE A 205 -3.37 -9.62 17.25
C PHE A 205 -2.97 -8.17 17.55
N LEU A 206 -2.74 -7.83 18.82
CA LEU A 206 -2.42 -6.47 19.23
C LEU A 206 -1.18 -5.92 18.53
N SER A 207 -0.13 -6.72 18.37
CA SER A 207 1.10 -6.31 17.70
C SER A 207 0.84 -5.92 16.23
N LEU A 208 0.01 -6.67 15.52
CA LEU A 208 -0.39 -6.35 14.13
C LEU A 208 -1.29 -5.10 14.09
N GLY A 209 -2.18 -4.94 15.08
CA GLY A 209 -3.00 -3.74 15.23
C GLY A 209 -2.18 -2.46 15.45
N VAL A 210 -1.10 -2.53 16.25
CA VAL A 210 -0.16 -1.42 16.45
C VAL A 210 0.49 -1.00 15.14
N PHE A 211 0.96 -1.96 14.34
CA PHE A 211 1.52 -1.70 13.01
C PHE A 211 0.50 -1.06 12.07
N ALA A 212 -0.70 -1.63 11.98
CA ALA A 212 -1.78 -1.12 11.13
C ALA A 212 -2.22 0.30 11.53
N SER A 213 -2.38 0.56 12.85
CA SER A 213 -2.71 1.89 13.39
C SER A 213 -1.58 2.90 13.13
N GLY A 214 -0.32 2.46 13.26
CA GLY A 214 0.85 3.26 12.93
C GLY A 214 0.86 3.69 11.46
N ILE A 215 0.50 2.80 10.53
CA ILE A 215 0.38 3.14 9.10
C ILE A 215 -0.73 4.18 8.90
N ALA A 216 -1.93 3.93 9.44
CA ALA A 216 -3.07 4.84 9.28
C ALA A 216 -2.76 6.24 9.80
N GLY A 217 -2.17 6.36 10.98
CA GLY A 217 -1.75 7.64 11.55
C GLY A 217 -0.62 8.30 10.75
N GLY A 218 0.40 7.53 10.34
CA GLY A 218 1.49 8.02 9.51
C GLY A 218 1.03 8.58 8.17
N LEU A 219 0.07 7.91 7.52
CA LEU A 219 -0.55 8.36 6.28
C LEU A 219 -1.37 9.63 6.45
N LEU A 220 -2.10 9.76 7.57
CA LEU A 220 -2.83 11.00 7.87
C LEU A 220 -1.86 12.19 8.02
N GLY A 221 -0.71 11.99 8.71
CA GLY A 221 0.33 13.00 8.81
C GLY A 221 0.98 13.35 7.47
N PHE A 222 1.19 12.35 6.60
CA PHE A 222 1.69 12.55 5.25
C PHE A 222 0.71 13.34 4.37
N LEU A 223 -0.60 13.11 4.49
CA LEU A 223 -1.64 13.81 3.74
C LEU A 223 -1.64 15.33 3.97
N ILE A 224 -1.11 15.85 5.09
CA ILE A 224 -0.92 17.31 5.30
C ILE A 224 -0.08 17.92 4.16
N TYR A 225 0.83 17.14 3.59
CA TYR A 225 1.75 17.58 2.55
C TYR A 225 1.44 17.01 1.16
N ASN A 226 0.75 15.88 1.08
CA ASN A 226 0.48 15.18 -0.17
C ASN A 226 -0.94 15.41 -0.70
N PHE A 227 -1.89 15.90 0.14
CA PHE A 227 -3.23 16.22 -0.36
C PHE A 227 -3.20 17.37 -1.37
N ASN A 228 -4.07 17.28 -2.40
CA ASN A 228 -4.08 18.20 -3.54
C ASN A 228 -4.31 19.69 -3.15
N PRO A 229 -3.40 20.61 -3.55
CA PRO A 229 -2.21 20.42 -4.36
C PRO A 229 -1.01 19.87 -3.53
N ALA A 230 -0.38 18.81 -4.01
CA ALA A 230 0.69 18.14 -3.29
C ALA A 230 1.96 19.00 -3.21
N LYS A 231 2.58 19.00 -2.02
CA LYS A 231 3.89 19.63 -1.74
C LYS A 231 5.05 18.63 -1.83
N VAL A 232 4.71 17.33 -1.82
CA VAL A 232 5.64 16.19 -1.92
C VAL A 232 4.89 14.95 -2.40
N PHE A 233 5.53 14.11 -3.22
CA PHE A 233 5.04 12.79 -3.61
C PHE A 233 5.68 11.71 -2.76
N MET A 234 4.97 10.58 -2.50
CA MET A 234 5.55 9.50 -1.69
C MET A 234 6.69 8.78 -2.42
N GLY A 235 6.65 8.75 -3.75
CA GLY A 235 7.59 8.03 -4.59
C GLY A 235 7.42 6.51 -4.53
N ASP A 236 8.24 5.81 -5.31
CA ASP A 236 8.29 4.35 -5.26
C ASP A 236 8.74 3.85 -3.88
N THR A 237 9.56 4.62 -3.17
CA THR A 237 9.93 4.40 -1.76
C THR A 237 8.71 4.20 -0.87
N GLY A 238 7.73 5.09 -0.98
CA GLY A 238 6.53 5.06 -0.15
C GLY A 238 5.50 4.04 -0.66
N SER A 239 5.21 4.04 -1.94
CA SER A 239 4.14 3.21 -2.50
C SER A 239 4.45 1.71 -2.47
N LEU A 240 5.71 1.29 -2.73
CA LEU A 240 6.10 -0.11 -2.59
C LEU A 240 6.13 -0.53 -1.11
N PHE A 241 6.59 0.35 -0.20
CA PHE A 241 6.49 0.10 1.24
C PHE A 241 5.05 -0.16 1.66
N LEU A 242 4.10 0.69 1.24
CA LEU A 242 2.67 0.52 1.58
C LEU A 242 2.10 -0.77 1.02
N GLY A 243 2.41 -1.10 -0.24
CA GLY A 243 1.97 -2.35 -0.83
C GLY A 243 2.52 -3.57 -0.09
N GLY A 244 3.80 -3.54 0.30
CA GLY A 244 4.42 -4.55 1.17
C GLY A 244 3.75 -4.63 2.54
N ALA A 245 3.44 -3.49 3.17
CA ALA A 245 2.79 -3.44 4.47
C ALA A 245 1.35 -4.01 4.44
N VAL A 246 0.56 -3.67 3.42
CA VAL A 246 -0.79 -4.20 3.23
C VAL A 246 -0.76 -5.70 2.99
N ALA A 247 0.15 -6.19 2.13
CA ALA A 247 0.34 -7.62 1.92
C ALA A 247 0.79 -8.32 3.21
N ALA A 248 1.77 -7.75 3.94
CA ALA A 248 2.24 -8.31 5.21
C ALA A 248 1.10 -8.48 6.21
N LEU A 249 0.23 -7.48 6.39
CA LEU A 249 -0.94 -7.57 7.26
C LEU A 249 -1.87 -8.71 6.84
N ALA A 250 -2.24 -8.79 5.56
CA ALA A 250 -3.16 -9.81 5.07
C ALA A 250 -2.64 -11.24 5.32
N PHE A 251 -1.33 -11.46 5.12
CA PHE A 251 -0.71 -12.75 5.39
C PHE A 251 -0.49 -12.98 6.90
N ALA A 252 -0.13 -11.95 7.69
CA ALA A 252 0.04 -12.10 9.14
C ALA A 252 -1.27 -12.40 9.87
N TYR A 253 -2.40 -11.95 9.33
CA TYR A 253 -3.74 -12.37 9.76
C TYR A 253 -4.18 -13.70 9.12
N ASP A 254 -3.33 -14.32 8.31
CA ASP A 254 -3.59 -15.56 7.55
C ASP A 254 -4.88 -15.48 6.71
N MET A 255 -5.08 -14.34 6.03
CA MET A 255 -6.26 -14.04 5.22
C MET A 255 -5.89 -13.33 3.91
N PRO A 256 -4.98 -13.86 3.08
CA PRO A 256 -4.56 -13.15 1.87
C PRO A 256 -5.70 -12.84 0.89
N LEU A 257 -6.75 -13.69 0.85
CA LEU A 257 -7.91 -13.46 -0.03
C LEU A 257 -8.79 -12.28 0.40
N ILE A 258 -8.65 -11.76 1.63
CA ILE A 258 -9.40 -10.57 2.05
C ILE A 258 -9.01 -9.33 1.23
N LEU A 259 -7.82 -9.32 0.63
CA LEU A 259 -7.38 -8.25 -0.26
C LEU A 259 -8.25 -8.09 -1.50
N VAL A 260 -9.00 -9.13 -1.90
CA VAL A 260 -9.95 -9.04 -3.02
C VAL A 260 -11.08 -8.05 -2.70
N THR A 261 -11.45 -7.94 -1.44
CA THR A 261 -12.50 -7.00 -1.01
C THR A 261 -11.91 -5.73 -0.42
N VAL A 262 -11.11 -5.81 0.64
CA VAL A 262 -10.56 -4.62 1.29
C VAL A 262 -9.61 -3.82 0.38
N GLY A 263 -8.97 -4.49 -0.57
CA GLY A 263 -8.07 -3.92 -1.58
C GLY A 263 -8.72 -3.68 -2.94
N ILE A 264 -10.05 -3.63 -3.02
CA ILE A 264 -10.80 -3.58 -4.30
C ILE A 264 -10.31 -2.47 -5.25
N MET A 265 -9.98 -1.28 -4.71
CA MET A 265 -9.54 -0.17 -5.55
C MET A 265 -8.15 -0.40 -6.14
N TYR A 266 -7.27 -1.11 -5.46
CA TYR A 266 -5.99 -1.54 -6.03
C TYR A 266 -6.20 -2.51 -7.20
N ILE A 267 -7.16 -3.43 -7.04
CA ILE A 267 -7.52 -4.38 -8.10
C ILE A 267 -8.10 -3.66 -9.31
N VAL A 268 -8.99 -2.67 -9.10
CA VAL A 268 -9.56 -1.85 -10.17
C VAL A 268 -8.46 -1.12 -10.95
N GLU A 269 -7.48 -0.53 -10.27
CA GLU A 269 -6.32 0.11 -10.90
C GLU A 269 -5.53 -0.88 -11.76
N ALA A 270 -5.12 -2.00 -11.17
CA ALA A 270 -4.32 -3.00 -11.89
C ALA A 270 -5.08 -3.65 -13.05
N LEU A 271 -6.34 -4.03 -12.83
CA LEU A 271 -7.15 -4.66 -13.89
C LEU A 271 -7.42 -3.68 -15.03
N SER A 272 -7.65 -2.40 -14.76
CA SER A 272 -7.85 -1.41 -15.83
C SER A 272 -6.64 -1.30 -16.74
N ASP A 273 -5.42 -1.42 -16.18
CA ASP A 273 -4.19 -1.40 -16.96
C ASP A 273 -3.99 -2.69 -17.76
N ILE A 274 -4.19 -3.86 -17.12
CA ILE A 274 -4.10 -5.17 -17.78
C ILE A 274 -5.11 -5.26 -18.93
N ILE A 275 -6.37 -4.88 -18.72
CA ILE A 275 -7.42 -4.89 -19.73
C ILE A 275 -7.06 -3.93 -20.88
N GLN A 276 -6.64 -2.71 -20.56
CA GLN A 276 -6.26 -1.73 -21.55
C GLN A 276 -5.12 -2.21 -22.44
N VAL A 277 -4.04 -2.72 -21.85
CA VAL A 277 -2.87 -3.20 -22.58
C VAL A 277 -3.22 -4.43 -23.42
N GLY A 278 -3.97 -5.38 -22.84
CA GLY A 278 -4.42 -6.58 -23.56
C GLY A 278 -5.31 -6.24 -24.75
N TYR A 279 -6.34 -5.44 -24.53
CA TYR A 279 -7.28 -5.04 -25.58
C TYR A 279 -6.60 -4.22 -26.67
N PHE A 280 -5.72 -3.28 -26.30
CA PHE A 280 -4.97 -2.47 -27.25
C PHE A 280 -4.11 -3.32 -28.20
N LYS A 281 -3.42 -4.34 -27.66
CA LYS A 281 -2.62 -5.26 -28.44
C LYS A 281 -3.47 -6.14 -29.37
N LEU A 282 -4.57 -6.71 -28.84
CA LEU A 282 -5.46 -7.60 -29.59
C LEU A 282 -6.22 -6.88 -30.72
N THR A 283 -6.54 -5.60 -30.53
CA THR A 283 -7.35 -4.82 -31.47
C THR A 283 -6.53 -3.86 -32.34
N HIS A 284 -5.20 -3.94 -32.27
CA HIS A 284 -4.28 -3.09 -33.02
C HIS A 284 -4.54 -1.58 -32.83
N GLY A 285 -4.72 -1.17 -31.56
CA GLY A 285 -4.78 0.25 -31.19
C GLY A 285 -6.09 0.77 -30.64
N LYS A 286 -7.16 -0.04 -30.55
CA LYS A 286 -8.41 0.39 -29.88
C LYS A 286 -8.24 0.41 -28.36
N ARG A 287 -8.99 1.28 -27.70
CA ARG A 287 -8.92 1.50 -26.25
C ARG A 287 -10.27 1.21 -25.59
N VAL A 288 -10.25 0.52 -24.43
CA VAL A 288 -11.41 0.34 -23.55
C VAL A 288 -11.59 1.59 -22.69
N PHE A 289 -10.50 2.00 -22.05
CA PHE A 289 -10.44 3.21 -21.22
C PHE A 289 -9.81 4.35 -22.05
N LYS A 290 -10.19 5.60 -21.78
CA LYS A 290 -9.53 6.77 -22.42
C LYS A 290 -8.03 6.79 -22.10
N MET A 291 -7.69 6.43 -20.85
CA MET A 291 -6.34 6.23 -20.36
C MET A 291 -6.39 5.22 -19.21
N SER A 292 -5.37 4.40 -19.00
CA SER A 292 -5.16 3.58 -17.80
C SER A 292 -3.95 4.10 -17.03
N PRO A 293 -3.88 3.90 -15.70
CA PRO A 293 -4.87 3.27 -14.81
C PRO A 293 -6.21 4.01 -14.69
N PHE A 294 -7.18 3.43 -13.94
CA PHE A 294 -8.58 3.87 -13.91
C PHE A 294 -8.78 5.32 -13.43
N HIS A 295 -7.98 5.81 -12.50
CA HIS A 295 -8.03 7.21 -12.05
C HIS A 295 -7.82 8.19 -13.22
N HIS A 296 -6.91 7.91 -14.16
CA HIS A 296 -6.72 8.73 -15.36
C HIS A 296 -7.92 8.68 -16.33
N HIS A 297 -8.61 7.52 -16.39
CA HIS A 297 -9.85 7.44 -17.15
C HIS A 297 -10.89 8.42 -16.63
N LEU A 298 -11.00 8.58 -15.32
CA LEU A 298 -11.91 9.54 -14.68
C LEU A 298 -11.48 11.00 -14.93
N GLU A 299 -10.18 11.31 -14.82
CA GLU A 299 -9.64 12.63 -15.15
C GLU A 299 -9.95 13.06 -16.59
N MET A 300 -9.88 12.11 -17.52
CA MET A 300 -10.20 12.34 -18.93
C MET A 300 -11.71 12.36 -19.24
N GLY A 301 -12.56 12.27 -18.24
CA GLY A 301 -14.01 12.31 -18.36
C GLY A 301 -14.68 10.96 -18.54
N GLY A 302 -13.95 9.86 -18.33
CA GLY A 302 -14.53 8.52 -18.34
C GLY A 302 -15.38 8.22 -19.57
N TRP A 303 -16.36 7.34 -19.42
CA TRP A 303 -17.36 7.05 -20.47
C TRP A 303 -18.47 8.10 -20.54
N THR A 304 -18.67 8.91 -19.48
CA THR A 304 -19.75 9.91 -19.38
C THR A 304 -19.37 11.27 -19.94
N GLY A 305 -18.09 11.51 -20.22
CA GLY A 305 -17.56 12.82 -20.61
C GLY A 305 -17.27 13.79 -19.45
N HIS A 306 -17.74 13.49 -18.22
CA HIS A 306 -17.51 14.30 -17.04
C HIS A 306 -16.07 14.16 -16.54
N LYS A 307 -15.28 15.23 -16.61
CA LYS A 307 -13.91 15.26 -16.08
C LYS A 307 -13.92 15.42 -14.56
N TRP A 308 -13.40 14.42 -13.85
CA TRP A 308 -13.32 14.43 -12.41
C TRP A 308 -12.09 15.22 -11.94
N LYS A 309 -12.27 16.02 -10.91
CA LYS A 309 -11.15 16.67 -10.21
C LYS A 309 -10.45 15.65 -9.32
N GLU A 310 -9.15 15.81 -9.10
CA GLU A 310 -8.35 14.90 -8.25
C GLU A 310 -9.00 14.63 -6.88
N LYS A 311 -9.49 15.68 -6.20
CA LYS A 311 -10.19 15.53 -4.89
C LYS A 311 -11.45 14.67 -4.97
N GLN A 312 -12.16 14.68 -6.09
CA GLN A 312 -13.35 13.84 -6.29
C GLN A 312 -12.95 12.38 -6.50
N ILE A 313 -11.86 12.13 -7.25
CA ILE A 313 -11.31 10.80 -7.45
C ILE A 313 -10.83 10.22 -6.12
N VAL A 314 -10.10 11.01 -5.33
CA VAL A 314 -9.65 10.62 -3.98
C VAL A 314 -10.83 10.27 -3.08
N ALA A 315 -11.87 11.11 -3.07
CA ALA A 315 -13.08 10.87 -2.27
C ALA A 315 -13.83 9.60 -2.72
N LEU A 316 -13.93 9.36 -4.03
CA LEU A 316 -14.53 8.15 -4.59
C LEU A 316 -13.76 6.90 -4.13
N PHE A 317 -12.45 6.89 -4.34
CA PHE A 317 -11.61 5.73 -4.01
C PHE A 317 -11.62 5.43 -2.50
N ALA A 318 -11.41 6.46 -1.67
CA ALA A 318 -11.49 6.30 -0.23
C ALA A 318 -12.88 5.83 0.22
N GLY A 319 -13.96 6.41 -0.32
CA GLY A 319 -15.32 6.02 0.01
C GLY A 319 -15.65 4.57 -0.38
N VAL A 320 -15.27 4.15 -1.59
CA VAL A 320 -15.43 2.75 -2.03
C VAL A 320 -14.59 1.83 -1.14
N THR A 321 -13.36 2.19 -0.82
CA THR A 321 -12.51 1.36 0.06
C THR A 321 -13.12 1.24 1.47
N VAL A 322 -13.66 2.32 2.04
CA VAL A 322 -14.38 2.27 3.33
C VAL A 322 -15.58 1.34 3.23
N LEU A 323 -16.41 1.45 2.20
CA LEU A 323 -17.56 0.56 2.00
C LEU A 323 -17.13 -0.91 1.96
N PHE A 324 -16.12 -1.22 1.16
CA PHE A 324 -15.64 -2.60 1.03
C PHE A 324 -14.90 -3.07 2.28
N ALA A 325 -14.22 -2.20 3.03
CA ALA A 325 -13.67 -2.54 4.33
C ALA A 325 -14.76 -2.93 5.34
N VAL A 326 -15.88 -2.17 5.37
CA VAL A 326 -17.04 -2.53 6.20
C VAL A 326 -17.65 -3.87 5.76
N LEU A 327 -17.84 -4.08 4.47
CA LEU A 327 -18.33 -5.38 3.94
C LEU A 327 -17.37 -6.52 4.26
N SER A 328 -16.07 -6.27 4.29
CA SER A 328 -15.06 -7.28 4.60
C SER A 328 -15.15 -7.80 6.04
N PHE A 329 -15.66 -7.01 7.00
CA PHE A 329 -15.95 -7.50 8.36
C PHE A 329 -16.95 -8.65 8.34
N ILE A 330 -17.98 -8.59 7.48
CA ILE A 330 -18.97 -9.67 7.33
C ILE A 330 -18.28 -10.96 6.87
N GLY A 331 -17.30 -10.82 5.96
CA GLY A 331 -16.57 -11.95 5.39
C GLY A 331 -15.61 -12.67 6.34
N VAL A 332 -15.26 -12.02 7.47
CA VAL A 332 -14.27 -12.56 8.41
C VAL A 332 -14.77 -12.68 9.85
N PHE A 333 -16.01 -12.26 10.10
CA PHE A 333 -16.59 -12.18 11.45
C PHE A 333 -16.49 -13.50 12.23
N HIS A 334 -16.66 -14.62 11.57
CA HIS A 334 -16.69 -15.95 12.21
C HIS A 334 -15.32 -16.65 12.31
N ARG A 335 -14.24 -16.04 11.79
CA ARG A 335 -12.96 -16.76 11.67
C ARG A 335 -12.34 -17.14 13.01
N PHE A 336 -12.38 -16.26 14.01
CA PHE A 336 -11.72 -16.45 15.30
C PHE A 336 -12.67 -16.40 16.50
N GLY A 337 -13.96 -16.70 16.29
CA GLY A 337 -14.92 -16.93 17.36
C GLY A 337 -15.38 -15.64 18.06
N ALA A 338 -15.61 -14.58 17.30
CA ALA A 338 -16.33 -13.41 17.82
C ALA A 338 -17.83 -13.72 17.96
#